data_1353affaf67c2ec0e221b0d4ce757278
#
_entry.id   1353affaf67c2ec0e221b0d4ce757278
#
_cell.length_a   1.000
_cell.length_b   1.000
_cell.length_c   1.000
_cell.angle_alpha   90.00
_cell.angle_beta   90.00
_cell.angle_gamma   90.00
#
_symmetry.space_group_name_H-M   'P 1'
#
loop_
_entity.id
_entity.type
_entity.pdbx_description
1 polymer ?
#
loop_
_entity_poly.entity_id
_entity_poly.type
_entity_poly.pdbx_seq_one_letter_code
_entity_poly.pdbx_strand_id
1 'polypeptide(L)'
;ARDLKLSVLPVAGYTRTTSYSLPVKPSPNLPNDQSIALYPSLCFFEATPISIGRGTDFAFQVIGYSPVALGDFSFTPRSIKGAALNPKFKDQMVKGIDLRHSNITGLNLNYLINAYQQLTQAKQLFFERADFMDKLAGTDKLRLAIEAGHSAEEIKQSWQAGLKQFKQQRAPYLLY
;
A
#
# COMPACT_ATOMS: atom_id res chain seq x y z
N ALA A 1 -13.83 17.38 26.55
CA ALA A 1 -13.62 15.95 26.79
C ALA A 1 -12.78 15.63 28.04
N ARG A 2 -12.71 16.56 29.04
CA ARG A 2 -11.93 16.33 30.27
C ARG A 2 -12.56 15.31 31.24
N ASP A 3 -13.85 15.01 31.06
CA ASP A 3 -14.62 14.13 31.96
C ASP A 3 -15.01 12.79 31.30
N LEU A 4 -14.32 12.38 30.22
CA LEU A 4 -14.57 11.10 29.58
C LEU A 4 -14.13 9.96 30.52
N LYS A 5 -15.07 9.13 30.96
CA LYS A 5 -14.79 7.87 31.63
C LYS A 5 -14.54 6.81 30.58
N LEU A 6 -13.27 6.41 30.42
CA LEU A 6 -12.87 5.37 29.47
C LEU A 6 -12.52 4.08 30.20
N SER A 7 -13.15 2.99 29.80
CA SER A 7 -12.76 1.63 30.22
C SER A 7 -12.31 0.86 28.99
N VAL A 8 -11.11 0.28 29.02
CA VAL A 8 -10.57 -0.54 27.93
C VAL A 8 -10.54 -1.98 28.39
N LEU A 9 -11.17 -2.87 27.61
CA LEU A 9 -11.15 -4.31 27.85
C LEU A 9 -10.05 -4.94 26.97
N PRO A 10 -8.96 -5.46 27.56
CA PRO A 10 -7.93 -6.15 26.79
C PRO A 10 -8.46 -7.47 26.22
N VAL A 11 -7.96 -7.88 25.05
CA VAL A 11 -8.25 -9.19 24.48
C VAL A 11 -7.40 -10.23 25.19
N ALA A 12 -8.04 -11.24 25.81
CA ALA A 12 -7.34 -12.28 26.55
C ALA A 12 -6.43 -13.12 25.60
N GLY A 13 -5.20 -13.35 26.02
CA GLY A 13 -4.23 -14.16 25.29
C GLY A 13 -3.66 -13.50 24.01
N TYR A 14 -4.00 -12.24 23.74
CA TYR A 14 -3.48 -11.49 22.59
C TYR A 14 -2.20 -10.74 22.94
N THR A 15 -1.24 -10.76 22.03
CA THR A 15 -0.02 -9.92 22.05
C THR A 15 0.21 -9.33 20.67
N ARG A 16 1.09 -8.33 20.55
CA ARG A 16 1.46 -7.74 19.24
C ARG A 16 2.14 -8.72 18.28
N THR A 17 2.65 -9.83 18.79
CA THR A 17 3.28 -10.89 17.99
C THR A 17 2.32 -12.00 17.63
N THR A 18 1.07 -11.95 18.12
CA THR A 18 0.04 -12.93 17.80
C THR A 18 -0.36 -12.80 16.32
N SER A 19 -0.14 -13.83 15.55
CA SER A 19 -0.63 -13.92 14.17
C SER A 19 -2.14 -14.20 14.19
N TYR A 20 -2.89 -13.46 13.39
CA TYR A 20 -4.34 -13.59 13.32
C TYR A 20 -4.86 -13.37 11.91
N SER A 21 -5.52 -14.37 11.34
CA SER A 21 -6.23 -14.25 10.07
C SER A 21 -7.65 -13.75 10.32
N LEU A 22 -8.05 -12.70 9.60
CA LEU A 22 -9.40 -12.15 9.76
C LEU A 22 -10.46 -13.13 9.24
N PRO A 23 -11.47 -13.50 10.04
CA PRO A 23 -12.54 -14.39 9.61
C PRO A 23 -13.47 -13.75 8.57
N VAL A 24 -13.47 -12.41 8.51
CA VAL A 24 -14.26 -11.62 7.56
C VAL A 24 -13.33 -10.66 6.85
N LYS A 25 -13.44 -10.59 5.53
CA LYS A 25 -12.67 -9.65 4.69
C LYS A 25 -12.90 -8.20 5.14
N PRO A 26 -11.85 -7.41 5.42
CA PRO A 26 -12.00 -6.02 5.84
C PRO A 26 -12.51 -5.11 4.71
N SER A 27 -12.34 -5.55 3.47
CA SER A 27 -12.81 -4.87 2.26
C SER A 27 -13.06 -5.88 1.14
N PRO A 28 -14.01 -5.64 0.23
CA PRO A 28 -14.16 -6.44 -0.98
C PRO A 28 -12.89 -6.52 -1.84
N ASN A 29 -12.01 -5.52 -1.74
CA ASN A 29 -10.72 -5.47 -2.44
C ASN A 29 -9.53 -5.98 -1.61
N LEU A 30 -9.76 -6.49 -0.41
CA LEU A 30 -8.73 -7.16 0.41
C LEU A 30 -9.21 -8.59 0.69
N PRO A 31 -9.09 -9.50 -0.30
CA PRO A 31 -9.75 -10.81 -0.26
C PRO A 31 -9.13 -11.81 0.72
N ASN A 32 -7.87 -11.62 1.13
CA ASN A 32 -7.12 -12.57 1.94
C ASN A 32 -5.96 -11.89 2.70
N ASP A 33 -5.28 -12.65 3.56
CA ASP A 33 -4.16 -12.18 4.38
C ASP A 33 -3.01 -11.61 3.54
N GLN A 34 -2.74 -12.17 2.35
CA GLN A 34 -1.70 -11.68 1.46
C GLN A 34 -1.99 -10.24 0.99
N SER A 35 -3.23 -9.97 0.60
CA SER A 35 -3.63 -8.60 0.20
C SER A 35 -3.55 -7.61 1.36
N ILE A 36 -3.88 -8.05 2.58
CA ILE A 36 -3.78 -7.25 3.80
C ILE A 36 -2.31 -6.96 4.13
N ALA A 37 -1.43 -7.98 4.05
CA ALA A 37 0.00 -7.83 4.31
C ALA A 37 0.69 -6.89 3.31
N LEU A 38 0.26 -6.89 2.04
CA LEU A 38 0.80 -6.01 0.98
C LEU A 38 0.18 -4.61 0.97
N TYR A 39 -0.98 -4.42 1.60
CA TYR A 39 -1.71 -3.15 1.58
C TYR A 39 -0.86 -1.93 1.96
N PRO A 40 -0.03 -1.96 3.04
CA PRO A 40 0.80 -0.82 3.41
C PRO A 40 1.77 -0.35 2.32
N SER A 41 2.19 -1.26 1.45
CA SER A 41 3.08 -0.97 0.31
C SER A 41 2.32 -0.54 -0.94
N LEU A 42 1.13 -1.11 -1.17
CA LEU A 42 0.41 -0.96 -2.43
C LEU A 42 -0.65 0.15 -2.41
N CYS A 43 -1.09 0.62 -1.24
CA CYS A 43 -2.10 1.68 -1.14
C CYS A 43 -1.65 2.98 -1.83
N PHE A 44 -0.36 3.30 -1.86
CA PHE A 44 0.17 4.49 -2.53
C PHE A 44 -0.09 4.52 -4.04
N PHE A 45 -0.17 3.34 -4.68
CA PHE A 45 -0.50 3.24 -6.10
C PHE A 45 -1.91 3.72 -6.45
N GLU A 46 -2.78 3.92 -5.48
CA GLU A 46 -4.11 4.50 -5.71
C GLU A 46 -4.02 5.94 -6.22
N ALA A 47 -2.93 6.65 -5.93
CA ALA A 47 -2.64 7.99 -6.41
C ALA A 47 -1.90 8.04 -7.77
N THR A 48 -1.59 6.89 -8.37
CA THR A 48 -0.82 6.74 -9.61
C THR A 48 -1.69 6.13 -10.72
N PRO A 49 -1.25 6.09 -11.99
CA PRO A 49 -1.99 5.41 -13.06
C PRO A 49 -1.96 3.88 -12.95
N ILE A 50 -1.11 3.32 -12.11
CA ILE A 50 -0.86 1.88 -12.00
C ILE A 50 -2.05 1.13 -11.39
N SER A 51 -2.37 -0.03 -11.96
CA SER A 51 -3.34 -0.98 -11.41
C SER A 51 -2.70 -1.84 -10.33
N ILE A 52 -3.39 -1.99 -9.21
CA ILE A 52 -3.07 -2.92 -8.11
C ILE A 52 -4.02 -4.12 -8.08
N GLY A 53 -4.53 -4.49 -9.25
CA GLY A 53 -5.39 -5.65 -9.40
C GLY A 53 -6.84 -5.46 -8.98
N ARG A 54 -7.31 -4.23 -8.67
CA ARG A 54 -8.75 -4.01 -8.50
C ARG A 54 -9.48 -4.43 -9.77
N GLY A 55 -10.60 -5.16 -9.63
CA GLY A 55 -11.28 -5.78 -10.76
C GLY A 55 -10.74 -7.18 -11.12
N THR A 56 -9.98 -7.80 -10.23
CA THR A 56 -9.55 -9.21 -10.28
C THR A 56 -9.80 -9.88 -8.92
N ASP A 57 -9.66 -11.20 -8.85
CA ASP A 57 -9.78 -11.97 -7.60
C ASP A 57 -8.56 -11.81 -6.68
N PHE A 58 -7.50 -11.13 -7.16
CA PHE A 58 -6.24 -10.91 -6.46
C PHE A 58 -5.91 -9.41 -6.30
N ALA A 59 -6.91 -8.60 -6.00
CA ALA A 59 -6.72 -7.17 -5.71
C ALA A 59 -5.70 -6.97 -4.58
N PHE A 60 -4.84 -5.95 -4.70
CA PHE A 60 -3.70 -5.66 -3.82
C PHE A 60 -2.66 -6.80 -3.73
N GLN A 61 -2.56 -7.64 -4.77
CA GLN A 61 -1.58 -8.71 -4.86
C GLN A 61 -0.82 -8.71 -6.20
N VAL A 62 -1.01 -7.67 -7.00
CA VAL A 62 -0.30 -7.44 -8.27
C VAL A 62 -0.06 -5.95 -8.47
N ILE A 63 0.91 -5.61 -9.29
CA ILE A 63 1.19 -4.26 -9.78
C ILE A 63 1.28 -4.35 -11.29
N GLY A 64 0.47 -3.59 -12.03
CA GLY A 64 0.52 -3.64 -13.49
C GLY A 64 0.14 -2.33 -14.16
N TYR A 65 0.70 -2.10 -15.34
CA TYR A 65 0.49 -0.91 -16.13
C TYR A 65 0.48 -1.19 -17.63
N SER A 66 -0.15 -0.33 -18.38
CA SER A 66 -0.08 -0.23 -19.84
C SER A 66 -0.03 1.28 -20.17
N PRO A 67 0.88 1.73 -20.99
CA PRO A 67 1.63 1.02 -22.05
C PRO A 67 3.01 0.46 -21.62
N VAL A 68 3.44 0.58 -20.37
CA VAL A 68 4.74 0.09 -19.89
C VAL A 68 4.56 -1.21 -19.12
N ALA A 69 5.25 -2.27 -19.54
CA ALA A 69 5.27 -3.53 -18.79
C ALA A 69 6.15 -3.38 -17.55
N LEU A 70 5.57 -3.54 -16.36
CA LEU A 70 6.31 -3.49 -15.09
C LEU A 70 6.90 -4.85 -14.70
N GLY A 71 6.53 -5.92 -15.44
CA GLY A 71 6.96 -7.30 -15.23
C GLY A 71 6.29 -8.22 -16.25
N ASP A 72 6.44 -9.53 -16.07
CA ASP A 72 6.00 -10.54 -17.06
C ASP A 72 4.59 -11.09 -16.80
N PHE A 73 4.05 -10.87 -15.63
CA PHE A 73 2.71 -11.35 -15.29
C PHE A 73 1.63 -10.52 -15.99
N SER A 74 0.71 -11.20 -16.66
CA SER A 74 -0.39 -10.55 -17.39
C SER A 74 -1.72 -10.76 -16.69
N PHE A 75 -2.54 -9.71 -16.60
CA PHE A 75 -3.89 -9.80 -16.06
C PHE A 75 -4.80 -8.75 -16.71
N THR A 76 -6.11 -9.00 -16.65
CA THR A 76 -7.12 -8.10 -17.23
C THR A 76 -8.15 -7.75 -16.15
N PRO A 77 -8.13 -6.49 -15.63
CA PRO A 77 -9.15 -6.02 -14.70
C PRO A 77 -10.55 -6.00 -15.35
N ARG A 78 -11.57 -6.41 -14.62
CA ARG A 78 -12.96 -6.40 -15.06
C ARG A 78 -13.86 -5.69 -14.06
N SER A 79 -15.06 -5.30 -14.48
CA SER A 79 -16.05 -4.77 -13.55
C SER A 79 -16.49 -5.85 -12.58
N ILE A 80 -16.34 -5.59 -11.26
CA ILE A 80 -16.83 -6.47 -10.19
C ILE A 80 -17.81 -5.69 -9.33
N LYS A 81 -19.07 -6.13 -9.34
CA LYS A 81 -20.15 -5.53 -8.54
C LYS A 81 -19.81 -5.64 -7.04
N GLY A 82 -19.93 -4.54 -6.33
CA GLY A 82 -19.64 -4.47 -4.89
C GLY A 82 -18.16 -4.32 -4.52
N ALA A 83 -17.23 -4.37 -5.51
CA ALA A 83 -15.79 -4.21 -5.26
C ALA A 83 -15.16 -3.11 -6.15
N ALA A 84 -15.21 -3.25 -7.48
CA ALA A 84 -14.60 -2.31 -8.42
C ALA A 84 -15.41 -2.28 -9.72
N LEU A 85 -16.33 -1.33 -9.87
CA LEU A 85 -17.15 -1.20 -11.09
C LEU A 85 -16.34 -0.69 -12.27
N ASN A 86 -15.44 0.25 -12.03
CA ASN A 86 -14.58 0.88 -13.04
C ASN A 86 -13.11 0.84 -12.58
N PRO A 87 -12.48 -0.36 -12.58
CA PRO A 87 -11.06 -0.46 -12.23
C PRO A 87 -10.19 0.19 -13.31
N LYS A 88 -8.98 0.60 -12.96
CA LYS A 88 -7.96 1.03 -13.94
C LYS A 88 -7.75 -0.09 -14.94
N PHE A 89 -7.62 0.24 -16.23
CA PHE A 89 -7.45 -0.71 -17.33
C PHE A 89 -8.59 -1.74 -17.44
N LYS A 90 -9.82 -1.34 -17.13
CA LYS A 90 -10.98 -2.22 -17.30
C LYS A 90 -11.01 -2.81 -18.71
N ASP A 91 -11.14 -4.15 -18.79
CA ASP A 91 -11.19 -4.94 -20.02
C ASP A 91 -9.94 -4.83 -20.93
N GLN A 92 -8.83 -4.31 -20.40
CA GLN A 92 -7.55 -4.21 -21.08
C GLN A 92 -6.52 -5.09 -20.37
N MET A 93 -5.71 -5.80 -21.15
CA MET A 93 -4.59 -6.57 -20.61
C MET A 93 -3.46 -5.64 -20.18
N VAL A 94 -2.98 -5.81 -18.97
CA VAL A 94 -1.79 -5.14 -18.44
C VAL A 94 -0.72 -6.15 -18.06
N LYS A 95 0.55 -5.73 -18.15
CA LYS A 95 1.70 -6.53 -17.72
C LYS A 95 2.32 -5.95 -16.46
N GLY A 96 2.71 -6.82 -15.54
CA GLY A 96 3.19 -6.38 -14.24
C GLY A 96 3.83 -7.47 -13.40
N ILE A 97 3.84 -7.23 -12.10
CA ILE A 97 4.48 -8.06 -11.09
C ILE A 97 3.40 -8.85 -10.34
N ASP A 98 3.58 -10.16 -10.23
CA ASP A 98 2.76 -11.03 -9.39
C ASP A 98 3.32 -11.05 -7.96
N LEU A 99 2.52 -10.66 -6.99
CA LEU A 99 2.88 -10.61 -5.57
C LEU A 99 2.08 -11.60 -4.72
N ARG A 100 1.27 -12.45 -5.34
CA ARG A 100 0.42 -13.43 -4.63
C ARG A 100 1.21 -14.37 -3.72
N HIS A 101 2.46 -14.62 -4.06
CA HIS A 101 3.39 -15.49 -3.31
C HIS A 101 4.58 -14.71 -2.72
N SER A 102 4.45 -13.40 -2.59
CA SER A 102 5.49 -12.56 -1.97
C SER A 102 5.53 -12.78 -0.47
N ASN A 103 6.74 -12.93 0.07
CA ASN A 103 6.98 -13.00 1.52
C ASN A 103 7.10 -11.62 2.18
N ILE A 104 6.85 -10.53 1.43
CA ILE A 104 6.96 -9.17 1.95
C ILE A 104 5.73 -8.83 2.77
N THR A 105 5.97 -8.38 3.99
CA THR A 105 4.95 -7.86 4.90
C THR A 105 5.27 -6.41 5.28
N GLY A 106 4.21 -5.61 5.51
CA GLY A 106 4.36 -4.22 5.91
C GLY A 106 4.80 -3.30 4.78
N LEU A 107 5.49 -2.22 5.11
CA LEU A 107 5.86 -1.16 4.18
C LEU A 107 7.17 -1.45 3.43
N ASN A 108 7.06 -1.71 2.14
CA ASN A 108 8.19 -1.81 1.21
C ASN A 108 8.05 -0.73 0.12
N LEU A 109 8.89 0.30 0.19
CA LEU A 109 8.88 1.41 -0.76
C LEU A 109 9.49 1.06 -2.12
N ASN A 110 10.26 -0.03 -2.23
CA ASN A 110 10.93 -0.39 -3.48
C ASN A 110 9.95 -0.60 -4.63
N TYR A 111 8.75 -1.14 -4.37
CA TYR A 111 7.72 -1.28 -5.41
C TYR A 111 7.33 0.08 -6.01
N LEU A 112 7.11 1.07 -5.14
CA LEU A 112 6.70 2.41 -5.56
C LEU A 112 7.83 3.12 -6.30
N ILE A 113 9.06 3.06 -5.79
CA ILE A 113 10.26 3.70 -6.35
C ILE A 113 10.61 3.08 -7.71
N ASN A 114 10.63 1.74 -7.81
CA ASN A 114 10.94 1.05 -9.05
C ASN A 114 9.90 1.36 -10.15
N ALA A 115 8.63 1.39 -9.79
CA ALA A 115 7.57 1.74 -10.73
C ALA A 115 7.67 3.21 -11.17
N TYR A 116 7.97 4.14 -10.24
CA TYR A 116 8.24 5.54 -10.56
C TYR A 116 9.38 5.67 -11.58
N GLN A 117 10.50 4.98 -11.34
CA GLN A 117 11.67 5.03 -12.21
C GLN A 117 11.34 4.50 -13.63
N GLN A 118 10.66 3.36 -13.72
CA GLN A 118 10.28 2.76 -15.01
C GLN A 118 9.34 3.67 -15.80
N LEU A 119 8.32 4.25 -15.18
CA LEU A 119 7.40 5.17 -15.85
C LEU A 119 8.10 6.46 -16.27
N THR A 120 8.96 7.02 -15.42
CA THR A 120 9.74 8.23 -15.73
C THR A 120 10.67 8.01 -16.91
N GLN A 121 11.39 6.87 -16.95
CA GLN A 121 12.23 6.49 -18.10
C GLN A 121 11.41 6.38 -19.39
N ALA A 122 10.18 5.88 -19.29
CA ALA A 122 9.25 5.79 -20.40
C ALA A 122 8.50 7.11 -20.71
N LYS A 123 8.86 8.22 -20.05
CA LYS A 123 8.21 9.54 -20.18
C LYS A 123 6.71 9.51 -19.85
N GLN A 124 6.32 8.66 -18.92
CA GLN A 124 4.95 8.58 -18.39
C GLN A 124 4.84 9.33 -17.07
N LEU A 125 3.70 10.00 -16.85
CA LEU A 125 3.41 10.66 -15.59
C LEU A 125 3.07 9.63 -14.51
N PHE A 126 3.80 9.65 -13.40
CA PHE A 126 3.58 8.73 -12.29
C PHE A 126 2.65 9.30 -11.22
N PHE A 127 2.93 10.50 -10.72
CA PHE A 127 2.10 11.15 -9.70
C PHE A 127 0.95 11.95 -10.35
N GLU A 128 -0.02 11.24 -10.96
CA GLU A 128 -1.20 11.89 -11.55
C GLU A 128 -2.03 12.66 -10.52
N ARG A 129 -2.01 12.20 -9.27
CA ARG A 129 -2.74 12.78 -8.15
C ARG A 129 -1.79 13.02 -6.98
N ALA A 130 -0.87 13.99 -7.15
CA ALA A 130 0.14 14.34 -6.16
C ALA A 130 -0.47 14.72 -4.80
N ASP A 131 -1.57 15.49 -4.80
CA ASP A 131 -2.32 15.86 -3.60
C ASP A 131 -2.89 14.63 -2.85
N PHE A 132 -3.33 13.63 -3.59
CA PHE A 132 -3.84 12.39 -3.00
C PHE A 132 -2.72 11.50 -2.49
N MET A 133 -1.58 11.46 -3.19
CA MET A 133 -0.37 10.80 -2.71
C MET A 133 0.09 11.37 -1.37
N ASP A 134 0.12 12.69 -1.25
CA ASP A 134 0.52 13.39 -0.03
C ASP A 134 -0.46 13.13 1.13
N LYS A 135 -1.76 13.00 0.84
CA LYS A 135 -2.79 12.57 1.83
C LYS A 135 -2.61 11.14 2.27
N LEU A 136 -2.33 10.21 1.36
CA LEU A 136 -2.07 8.80 1.69
C LEU A 136 -0.82 8.62 2.56
N ALA A 137 0.23 9.39 2.26
CA ALA A 137 1.47 9.38 3.03
C ALA A 137 1.40 10.20 4.34
N GLY A 138 0.39 11.08 4.47
CA GLY A 138 0.29 12.05 5.56
C GLY A 138 1.32 13.20 5.47
N THR A 139 2.05 13.30 4.36
CA THR A 139 3.10 14.31 4.11
C THR A 139 3.47 14.30 2.62
N ASP A 140 3.92 15.43 2.11
CA ASP A 140 4.51 15.57 0.77
C ASP A 140 5.95 15.02 0.69
N LYS A 141 6.63 14.86 1.83
CA LYS A 141 8.05 14.48 1.90
C LYS A 141 8.35 13.16 1.21
N LEU A 142 7.43 12.17 1.26
CA LEU A 142 7.64 10.89 0.58
C LEU A 142 7.70 11.07 -0.93
N ARG A 143 6.75 11.78 -1.51
CA ARG A 143 6.71 12.07 -2.95
C ARG A 143 7.93 12.86 -3.38
N LEU A 144 8.23 13.97 -2.70
CA LEU A 144 9.38 14.82 -3.01
C LEU A 144 10.71 14.07 -2.92
N ALA A 145 10.89 13.17 -1.95
CA ALA A 145 12.08 12.33 -1.85
C ALA A 145 12.22 11.35 -3.01
N ILE A 146 11.11 10.75 -3.46
CA ILE A 146 11.09 9.85 -4.64
C ILE A 146 11.42 10.66 -5.91
N GLU A 147 10.84 11.83 -6.10
CA GLU A 147 11.12 12.74 -7.23
C GLU A 147 12.59 13.22 -7.24
N ALA A 148 13.18 13.40 -6.05
CA ALA A 148 14.60 13.72 -5.89
C ALA A 148 15.55 12.53 -6.11
N GLY A 149 15.01 11.32 -6.33
CA GLY A 149 15.79 10.11 -6.61
C GLY A 149 16.35 9.40 -5.37
N HIS A 150 15.81 9.68 -4.18
CA HIS A 150 16.25 8.99 -2.97
C HIS A 150 15.87 7.52 -2.98
N SER A 151 16.73 6.67 -2.45
CA SER A 151 16.48 5.25 -2.23
C SER A 151 15.48 5.01 -1.09
N ALA A 152 14.91 3.80 -1.04
CA ALA A 152 14.03 3.39 0.05
C ALA A 152 14.71 3.46 1.42
N GLU A 153 16.00 3.15 1.47
CA GLU A 153 16.83 3.19 2.67
C GLU A 153 17.03 4.62 3.16
N GLU A 154 17.40 5.55 2.29
CA GLU A 154 17.56 6.97 2.62
C GLU A 154 16.25 7.57 3.14
N ILE A 155 15.12 7.26 2.48
CA ILE A 155 13.80 7.69 2.92
C ILE A 155 13.48 7.14 4.32
N LYS A 156 13.66 5.83 4.54
CA LYS A 156 13.44 5.20 5.85
C LYS A 156 14.35 5.78 6.94
N GLN A 157 15.60 6.06 6.58
CA GLN A 157 16.56 6.67 7.51
C GLN A 157 16.12 8.07 7.96
N SER A 158 15.55 8.87 7.05
CA SER A 158 15.04 10.21 7.38
C SER A 158 13.91 10.19 8.42
N TRP A 159 13.20 9.07 8.57
CA TRP A 159 12.10 8.91 9.54
C TRP A 159 12.56 8.51 10.95
N GLN A 160 13.79 8.03 11.13
CA GLN A 160 14.20 7.36 12.36
C GLN A 160 14.09 8.23 13.61
N ALA A 161 14.45 9.51 13.52
CA ALA A 161 14.34 10.44 14.65
C ALA A 161 12.87 10.61 15.10
N GLY A 162 11.97 10.86 14.15
CA GLY A 162 10.54 11.00 14.43
C GLY A 162 9.91 9.70 14.94
N LEU A 163 10.28 8.55 14.36
CA LEU A 163 9.80 7.24 14.80
C LEU A 163 10.26 6.92 16.23
N LYS A 164 11.51 7.25 16.59
CA LYS A 164 12.01 7.08 17.96
C LYS A 164 11.21 7.91 18.96
N GLN A 165 11.00 9.19 18.64
CA GLN A 165 10.18 10.08 19.48
C GLN A 165 8.75 9.56 19.64
N PHE A 166 8.09 9.17 18.53
CA PHE A 166 6.73 8.64 18.57
C PHE A 166 6.63 7.34 19.37
N LYS A 167 7.61 6.42 19.25
CA LYS A 167 7.66 5.19 20.05
C LYS A 167 7.69 5.49 21.55
N GLN A 168 8.46 6.49 21.96
CA GLN A 168 8.51 6.93 23.36
C GLN A 168 7.17 7.53 23.81
N GLN A 169 6.56 8.39 22.99
CA GLN A 169 5.28 9.02 23.30
C GLN A 169 4.14 8.02 23.46
N ARG A 170 4.08 7.00 22.57
CA ARG A 170 2.99 6.01 22.59
C ARG A 170 3.15 4.93 23.66
N ALA A 171 4.38 4.68 24.14
CA ALA A 171 4.67 3.57 25.06
C ALA A 171 3.73 3.49 26.27
N PRO A 172 3.38 4.61 26.96
CA PRO A 172 2.47 4.57 28.11
C PRO A 172 1.03 4.16 27.77
N TYR A 173 0.66 4.18 26.48
CA TYR A 173 -0.72 3.90 26.03
C TYR A 173 -0.87 2.50 25.44
N LEU A 174 0.21 1.73 25.36
CA LEU A 174 0.17 0.38 24.81
C LEU A 174 -0.28 -0.61 25.89
N LEU A 175 -1.28 -1.44 25.54
CA LEU A 175 -1.76 -2.52 26.40
C LEU A 175 -1.04 -3.85 26.15
N TYR A 176 -0.39 -3.98 24.99
CA TYR A 176 0.31 -5.19 24.55
C TYR A 176 1.70 -4.83 24.01
#